data_6db8bebae60001a194349c297c2c6b5e
#
_entry.id   6db8bebae60001a194349c297c2c6b5e
#
_cell.length_a   1.000
_cell.length_b   1.000
_cell.length_c   1.000
_cell.angle_alpha   90.00
_cell.angle_beta   90.00
_cell.angle_gamma   90.00
#
_symmetry.space_group_name_H-M   'P 1'
#
loop_
_entity.id
_entity.type
_entity.pdbx_description
1 polymer ?
#
loop_
_entity_poly.entity_id
_entity_poly.type
_entity_poly.pdbx_seq_one_letter_code
_entity_poly.pdbx_strand_id
1 'polypeptide(L)'
;MKNTSLIVSAVLWLCSCLSMMAAGNKVYVVQSPDKQLKVEISAGTDGLIYSVYHKDSLIVVDSKLGLIQEGKTPALAGEAKVISAKTKKIFQDIDAPFYRFKSFQAVCNEMNLKLKGEYGVYFRVYNEGVAYRFYTSSKEDLIIKNEIAEFRFAGDYTAYLPYSTNKEKPMAMAFQNTYEVKPLSEAPQELAFLPVTVDCKQAKVTLLESDLEAYPGMFVQPDGKQALKGVFAPYPKKTDFYPWRKQEYVTEAENYIARVKGNRMYPWRILAITEKDTEMPVNNLVYALASPNRIGDCSWVKPGKVAWDWWNDWNLKGVPFKAGINMDTYKYYIDFASRNGLEYVVLDEGWYDPKSGDMLTVIPELDLPELIRYGKSKGVELVLWTVFNVLDSQLDEACRKYAEMGIKGFKVDFLDRDDQTAVEMIYRIAAKAAEYKLILDYHGIYKPTGLNRTYPNVVNYESVFGMEEMKWSEVEKNMPLYDVTFPYIRLMAGYVDYTPGAMRNLSKRDFQPMYSSPASMGTRCHQLAAYIVHDSPFTMLCDAPTNYLKEQECVDFISSIPVETDSTFIY
;
A
#
# COMPACT_ATOMS: atom_id res chain seq x y z
N MET A 1 -34.11 60.68 50.62
CA MET A 1 -33.13 60.10 51.59
C MET A 1 -32.74 58.73 51.17
N LYS A 2 -31.42 58.52 51.06
CA LYS A 2 -30.64 57.30 50.90
C LYS A 2 -30.80 56.48 49.59
N ASN A 3 -29.83 56.74 48.69
CA ASN A 3 -29.34 55.88 47.61
C ASN A 3 -28.78 54.58 48.16
N THR A 4 -29.07 53.50 47.53
CA THR A 4 -28.27 52.28 47.64
C THR A 4 -27.97 51.76 46.21
N SER A 5 -26.75 52.01 45.76
CA SER A 5 -26.20 51.49 44.51
C SER A 5 -25.80 50.02 44.69
N LEU A 6 -26.37 49.16 43.84
CA LEU A 6 -25.91 47.77 43.69
C LEU A 6 -24.73 47.74 42.71
N ILE A 7 -23.57 47.37 43.22
CA ILE A 7 -22.38 47.02 42.43
C ILE A 7 -22.54 45.54 42.01
N VAL A 8 -22.76 45.32 40.71
CA VAL A 8 -22.70 43.98 40.12
C VAL A 8 -21.22 43.68 39.76
N SER A 9 -20.60 42.85 40.56
CA SER A 9 -19.25 42.32 40.25
C SER A 9 -19.38 41.21 39.22
N ALA A 10 -18.94 41.47 37.98
CA ALA A 10 -18.73 40.46 36.97
C ALA A 10 -17.45 39.73 37.28
N VAL A 11 -17.56 38.48 37.73
CA VAL A 11 -16.42 37.57 37.85
C VAL A 11 -16.14 37.00 36.47
N LEU A 12 -15.11 37.52 35.79
CA LEU A 12 -14.53 36.86 34.62
C LEU A 12 -13.80 35.59 35.09
N TRP A 13 -14.38 34.45 34.76
CA TRP A 13 -13.65 33.19 34.79
C TRP A 13 -12.69 33.14 33.59
N LEU A 14 -11.43 33.54 33.80
CA LEU A 14 -10.33 33.12 32.92
C LEU A 14 -10.07 31.63 33.19
N CYS A 15 -10.55 30.75 32.31
CA CYS A 15 -10.03 29.40 32.19
C CYS A 15 -8.61 29.48 31.60
N SER A 16 -7.65 29.69 32.46
CA SER A 16 -6.23 29.40 32.13
C SER A 16 -6.11 27.88 32.09
N CYS A 17 -6.11 27.28 30.91
CA CYS A 17 -5.54 25.96 30.69
C CYS A 17 -4.04 26.07 30.99
N LEU A 18 -3.67 25.90 32.24
CA LEU A 18 -2.29 25.55 32.60
C LEU A 18 -2.05 24.15 32.05
N SER A 19 -1.36 24.08 30.91
CA SER A 19 -0.62 22.89 30.54
C SER A 19 0.34 22.62 31.70
N MET A 20 0.10 21.57 32.46
CA MET A 20 1.09 21.06 33.40
C MET A 20 2.29 20.61 32.57
N MET A 21 3.26 21.50 32.38
CA MET A 21 4.60 21.13 31.96
C MET A 21 5.20 20.30 33.09
N ALA A 22 5.30 18.98 32.89
CA ALA A 22 6.08 18.12 33.75
C ALA A 22 7.50 18.72 33.81
N ALA A 23 7.96 19.01 35.00
CA ALA A 23 9.26 19.62 35.23
C ALA A 23 10.37 18.74 34.63
N GLY A 24 11.02 19.19 33.53
CA GLY A 24 12.21 18.55 32.99
C GLY A 24 12.21 18.21 31.49
N ASN A 25 11.12 18.24 30.78
CA ASN A 25 11.09 17.86 29.36
C ASN A 25 11.45 19.04 28.44
N LYS A 26 12.47 18.85 27.59
CA LYS A 26 12.83 19.84 26.57
C LYS A 26 11.97 19.63 25.31
N VAL A 27 11.38 20.71 24.79
CA VAL A 27 10.56 20.70 23.57
C VAL A 27 11.39 21.18 22.37
N TYR A 28 11.27 20.45 21.25
CA TYR A 28 11.88 20.77 19.97
C TYR A 28 10.77 21.00 18.95
N VAL A 29 10.92 22.03 18.11
CA VAL A 29 9.87 22.45 17.17
C VAL A 29 10.40 22.43 15.74
N VAL A 30 9.62 21.85 14.82
CA VAL A 30 9.87 21.92 13.37
C VAL A 30 8.55 22.22 12.65
N GLN A 31 8.62 23.05 11.60
CA GLN A 31 7.45 23.48 10.82
C GLN A 31 7.60 23.14 9.35
N SER A 32 6.50 23.05 8.62
CA SER A 32 6.49 22.98 7.16
C SER A 32 7.09 24.23 6.52
N PRO A 33 7.51 24.17 5.25
CA PRO A 33 8.00 25.34 4.52
C PRO A 33 7.03 26.52 4.49
N ASP A 34 5.73 26.25 4.35
CA ASP A 34 4.65 27.24 4.37
C ASP A 34 4.15 27.61 5.78
N LYS A 35 4.68 26.94 6.82
CA LYS A 35 4.33 27.12 8.24
C LYS A 35 2.91 26.74 8.63
N GLN A 36 2.17 26.05 7.77
CA GLN A 36 0.82 25.58 8.09
C GLN A 36 0.83 24.35 9.01
N LEU A 37 1.89 23.52 8.93
CA LEU A 37 2.10 22.38 9.81
C LEU A 37 3.24 22.65 10.78
N LYS A 38 3.01 22.30 12.05
CA LYS A 38 4.01 22.39 13.13
C LYS A 38 4.03 21.08 13.91
N VAL A 39 5.24 20.58 14.19
CA VAL A 39 5.46 19.43 15.07
C VAL A 39 6.23 19.90 16.29
N GLU A 40 5.70 19.58 17.47
CA GLU A 40 6.39 19.74 18.75
C GLU A 40 6.79 18.37 19.27
N ILE A 41 8.08 18.19 19.59
CA ILE A 41 8.62 16.93 20.08
C ILE A 41 9.15 17.16 21.49
N SER A 42 8.60 16.49 22.47
CA SER A 42 9.05 16.45 23.85
C SER A 42 9.93 15.22 24.09
N ALA A 43 11.06 15.43 24.75
CA ALA A 43 12.00 14.38 25.12
C ALA A 43 12.33 14.46 26.61
N GLY A 44 12.16 13.38 27.34
CA GLY A 44 12.37 13.34 28.78
C GLY A 44 12.12 11.95 29.40
N THR A 45 11.68 11.94 30.64
CA THR A 45 11.48 10.72 31.44
C THR A 45 10.44 9.76 30.87
N ASP A 46 9.45 10.30 30.13
CA ASP A 46 8.37 9.52 29.51
C ASP A 46 8.69 9.07 28.07
N GLY A 47 9.95 9.23 27.64
CA GLY A 47 10.41 8.91 26.29
C GLY A 47 10.27 10.08 25.33
N LEU A 48 10.01 9.75 24.06
CA LEU A 48 9.68 10.71 23.01
C LEU A 48 8.17 10.80 22.86
N ILE A 49 7.67 12.03 22.87
CA ILE A 49 6.27 12.36 22.67
C ILE A 49 6.18 13.46 21.61
N TYR A 50 5.25 13.38 20.70
CA TYR A 50 5.05 14.41 19.67
C TYR A 50 3.60 14.86 19.57
N SER A 51 3.42 16.12 19.17
CA SER A 51 2.12 16.69 18.82
C SER A 51 2.20 17.37 17.46
N VAL A 52 1.11 17.33 16.70
CA VAL A 52 1.02 17.94 15.37
C VAL A 52 -0.08 18.98 15.37
N TYR A 53 0.26 20.14 14.86
CA TYR A 53 -0.67 21.27 14.68
C TYR A 53 -0.85 21.56 13.18
N HIS A 54 -2.07 21.85 12.80
CA HIS A 54 -2.44 22.37 11.50
C HIS A 54 -3.09 23.75 11.67
N LYS A 55 -2.49 24.80 11.10
CA LYS A 55 -2.96 26.21 11.25
C LYS A 55 -3.25 26.58 12.73
N ASP A 56 -2.28 26.30 13.60
CA ASP A 56 -2.35 26.49 15.05
C ASP A 56 -3.38 25.62 15.81
N SER A 57 -4.17 24.81 15.11
CA SER A 57 -5.08 23.85 15.74
C SER A 57 -4.35 22.51 15.98
N LEU A 58 -4.45 22.03 17.21
CA LEU A 58 -3.92 20.72 17.59
C LEU A 58 -4.76 19.61 16.95
N ILE A 59 -4.14 18.72 16.17
CA ILE A 59 -4.80 17.59 15.51
C ILE A 59 -4.33 16.23 16.03
N VAL A 60 -3.02 16.10 16.36
CA VAL A 60 -2.44 14.93 17.01
C VAL A 60 -1.78 15.39 18.30
N VAL A 61 -2.07 14.72 19.41
CA VAL A 61 -1.70 15.16 20.76
C VAL A 61 -0.92 14.09 21.50
N ASP A 62 0.18 14.46 22.12
CA ASP A 62 0.97 13.66 23.08
C ASP A 62 1.15 12.19 22.66
N SER A 63 1.44 11.96 21.39
CA SER A 63 1.64 10.65 20.80
C SER A 63 3.03 10.11 21.08
N LYS A 64 3.12 8.89 21.59
CA LYS A 64 4.40 8.26 21.95
C LYS A 64 5.04 7.57 20.75
N LEU A 65 6.38 7.63 20.71
CA LEU A 65 7.18 6.88 19.74
C LEU A 65 8.46 6.32 20.38
N GLY A 66 8.88 5.13 19.93
CA GLY A 66 10.07 4.48 20.50
C GLY A 66 10.41 3.15 19.83
N LEU A 67 11.66 2.73 19.97
CA LEU A 67 12.12 1.38 19.61
C LEU A 67 12.46 0.59 20.87
N ILE A 68 11.98 -0.64 21.00
CA ILE A 68 12.30 -1.54 22.11
C ILE A 68 13.30 -2.58 21.60
N GLN A 69 14.55 -2.49 22.06
CA GLN A 69 15.62 -3.41 21.72
C GLN A 69 15.81 -4.48 22.79
N GLU A 70 16.25 -5.68 22.39
CA GLU A 70 16.66 -6.74 23.32
C GLU A 70 17.95 -6.36 24.06
N GLY A 71 18.03 -6.72 25.36
CA GLY A 71 19.26 -6.60 26.17
C GLY A 71 19.69 -5.18 26.50
N LYS A 72 19.05 -4.16 25.96
CA LYS A 72 19.26 -2.78 26.38
C LYS A 72 18.07 -2.34 27.23
N THR A 73 18.34 -1.90 28.44
CA THR A 73 17.32 -1.28 29.31
C THR A 73 16.53 -0.25 28.51
N PRO A 74 15.23 -0.03 28.76
CA PRO A 74 14.29 0.61 27.84
C PRO A 74 14.57 2.07 27.51
N ALA A 75 15.81 2.40 27.24
CA ALA A 75 16.28 3.74 26.83
C ALA A 75 15.57 4.27 25.58
N LEU A 76 14.91 3.40 24.82
CA LEU A 76 14.16 3.79 23.64
C LEU A 76 12.64 3.87 23.88
N ALA A 77 12.15 3.36 25.01
CA ALA A 77 10.75 3.43 25.43
C ALA A 77 10.60 4.08 26.83
N GLY A 78 11.74 4.37 27.50
CA GLY A 78 11.83 5.11 28.77
C GLY A 78 12.44 6.50 28.57
N GLU A 79 13.34 6.95 29.48
CA GLU A 79 13.96 8.28 29.41
C GLU A 79 14.67 8.54 28.06
N ALA A 80 14.21 9.53 27.30
CA ALA A 80 14.84 9.99 26.07
C ALA A 80 15.74 11.21 26.34
N LYS A 81 17.05 11.04 26.20
CA LYS A 81 18.02 12.13 26.35
C LYS A 81 18.57 12.55 25.00
N VAL A 82 18.16 13.72 24.52
CA VAL A 82 18.68 14.32 23.28
C VAL A 82 20.10 14.89 23.54
N ILE A 83 21.08 14.44 22.75
CA ILE A 83 22.45 14.92 22.77
C ILE A 83 22.73 15.93 21.65
N SER A 84 21.94 15.92 20.58
CA SER A 84 22.03 16.91 19.49
C SER A 84 20.70 17.04 18.79
N ALA A 85 20.30 18.26 18.46
CA ALA A 85 19.15 18.59 17.62
C ALA A 85 19.64 19.48 16.47
N LYS A 86 19.39 19.07 15.23
CA LYS A 86 19.77 19.81 14.02
C LYS A 86 18.58 19.89 13.07
N THR A 87 18.33 21.09 12.55
CA THR A 87 17.29 21.31 11.54
C THR A 87 17.95 21.74 10.24
N LYS A 88 17.45 21.23 9.11
CA LYS A 88 17.85 21.65 7.76
C LYS A 88 16.65 21.62 6.83
N LYS A 89 16.69 22.43 5.77
CA LYS A 89 15.74 22.36 4.67
C LYS A 89 16.20 21.27 3.69
N ILE A 90 15.28 20.43 3.28
CA ILE A 90 15.46 19.44 2.22
C ILE A 90 14.76 19.96 0.98
N PHE A 91 15.43 19.87 -0.14
CA PHE A 91 14.89 20.15 -1.45
C PHE A 91 15.32 19.00 -2.38
N GLN A 92 14.38 18.31 -2.98
CA GLN A 92 14.67 17.16 -3.81
C GLN A 92 13.79 17.20 -5.07
N ASP A 93 14.42 17.22 -6.24
CA ASP A 93 13.77 16.94 -7.50
C ASP A 93 13.71 15.42 -7.67
N ILE A 94 12.53 14.91 -7.96
CA ILE A 94 12.26 13.46 -8.05
C ILE A 94 11.74 13.17 -9.45
N ASP A 95 12.51 12.37 -10.19
CA ASP A 95 12.02 11.70 -11.40
C ASP A 95 11.20 10.49 -10.98
N ALA A 96 10.00 10.38 -11.51
CA ALA A 96 9.03 9.38 -11.13
C ALA A 96 8.42 8.73 -12.39
N PRO A 97 9.20 7.91 -13.11
CA PRO A 97 8.71 7.23 -14.31
C PRO A 97 7.52 6.35 -13.94
N PHE A 98 6.53 6.32 -14.82
CA PHE A 98 5.30 5.52 -14.67
C PHE A 98 4.40 5.91 -13.49
N TYR A 99 4.68 7.01 -12.79
CA TYR A 99 3.90 7.48 -11.66
C TYR A 99 2.94 8.61 -12.09
N ARG A 100 1.96 8.95 -11.25
CA ARG A 100 0.94 9.99 -11.49
C ARG A 100 1.50 11.37 -11.83
N PHE A 101 2.73 11.62 -11.50
CA PHE A 101 3.53 12.77 -11.92
C PHE A 101 4.88 12.26 -12.40
N LYS A 102 5.23 12.57 -13.63
CA LYS A 102 6.51 12.16 -14.24
C LYS A 102 7.73 12.70 -13.50
N SER A 103 7.56 13.86 -12.89
CA SER A 103 8.52 14.46 -11.96
C SER A 103 7.82 15.41 -11.01
N PHE A 104 8.37 15.59 -9.81
CA PHE A 104 7.87 16.57 -8.84
C PHE A 104 8.96 16.97 -7.85
N GLN A 105 8.74 18.10 -7.17
CA GLN A 105 9.63 18.58 -6.10
C GLN A 105 9.10 18.17 -4.73
N ALA A 106 9.95 17.56 -3.91
CA ALA A 106 9.67 17.29 -2.51
C ALA A 106 10.45 18.28 -1.65
N VAL A 107 9.76 19.16 -0.94
CA VAL A 107 10.36 20.19 -0.12
C VAL A 107 9.87 20.07 1.33
N CYS A 108 10.80 19.94 2.28
CA CYS A 108 10.46 19.85 3.70
C CYS A 108 11.52 20.49 4.59
N ASN A 109 11.18 20.71 5.85
CA ASN A 109 12.15 20.92 6.90
C ASN A 109 12.37 19.61 7.67
N GLU A 110 13.61 19.19 7.79
CA GLU A 110 14.01 17.99 8.51
C GLU A 110 14.64 18.35 9.85
N MET A 111 14.17 17.75 10.93
CA MET A 111 14.81 17.76 12.23
C MET A 111 15.43 16.41 12.53
N ASN A 112 16.71 16.38 12.88
CA ASN A 112 17.41 15.21 13.39
C ASN A 112 17.62 15.36 14.89
N LEU A 113 16.99 14.50 15.68
CA LEU A 113 17.25 14.37 17.12
C LEU A 113 18.13 13.14 17.35
N LYS A 114 19.42 13.40 17.64
CA LYS A 114 20.35 12.34 18.08
C LYS A 114 20.16 12.09 19.56
N LEU A 115 19.92 10.84 19.93
CA LEU A 115 19.65 10.42 21.29
C LEU A 115 20.86 9.70 21.91
N LYS A 116 20.94 9.67 23.24
CA LYS A 116 21.94 8.88 23.96
C LYS A 116 21.66 7.39 23.72
N GLY A 117 22.67 6.59 23.32
CA GLY A 117 22.52 5.15 23.09
C GLY A 117 22.58 4.72 21.62
N GLU A 118 23.31 5.49 20.78
CA GLU A 118 23.60 5.14 19.37
C GLU A 118 22.36 5.05 18.48
N TYR A 119 21.36 5.91 18.72
CA TYR A 119 20.16 6.01 17.92
C TYR A 119 19.63 7.45 17.85
N GLY A 120 18.66 7.66 17.00
CA GLY A 120 17.95 8.92 16.87
C GLY A 120 16.70 8.81 16.04
N VAL A 121 16.06 9.96 15.85
CA VAL A 121 14.84 10.07 15.05
C VAL A 121 14.94 11.27 14.11
N TYR A 122 14.53 11.07 12.87
CA TYR A 122 14.28 12.14 11.92
C TYR A 122 12.79 12.46 11.90
N PHE A 123 12.47 13.76 11.91
CA PHE A 123 11.16 14.29 11.54
C PHE A 123 11.30 15.10 10.26
N ARG A 124 10.46 14.82 9.27
CA ARG A 124 10.30 15.64 8.07
C ARG A 124 8.91 16.23 8.03
N VAL A 125 8.84 17.55 7.91
CA VAL A 125 7.56 18.27 7.84
C VAL A 125 7.46 18.92 6.46
N TYR A 126 6.58 18.35 5.63
CA TYR A 126 6.19 18.82 4.32
C TYR A 126 4.98 19.75 4.44
N ASN A 127 4.55 20.41 3.37
CA ASN A 127 3.30 21.16 3.36
C ASN A 127 2.07 20.23 3.41
N GLU A 128 2.20 19.01 2.90
CA GLU A 128 1.16 18.00 2.78
C GLU A 128 1.23 16.88 3.84
N GLY A 129 2.10 17.05 4.86
CA GLY A 129 2.14 16.07 5.96
C GLY A 129 3.44 16.02 6.74
N VAL A 130 3.45 15.09 7.69
CA VAL A 130 4.54 14.85 8.64
C VAL A 130 5.00 13.40 8.50
N ALA A 131 6.30 13.18 8.52
CA ALA A 131 6.86 11.83 8.59
C ALA A 131 7.96 11.75 9.63
N TYR A 132 8.06 10.60 10.32
CA TYR A 132 9.21 10.32 11.17
C TYR A 132 9.76 8.93 10.90
N ARG A 133 11.06 8.75 11.17
CA ARG A 133 11.71 7.45 11.22
C ARG A 133 12.86 7.42 12.21
N PHE A 134 13.07 6.26 12.81
CA PHE A 134 14.25 6.00 13.61
C PHE A 134 15.47 5.70 12.75
N TYR A 135 16.63 5.84 13.36
CA TYR A 135 17.89 5.27 12.88
C TYR A 135 18.72 4.77 14.06
N THR A 136 19.54 3.77 13.78
CA THR A 136 20.53 3.27 14.73
C THR A 136 21.93 3.36 14.13
N SER A 137 22.96 3.39 14.98
CA SER A 137 24.37 3.49 14.59
C SER A 137 25.26 2.51 15.37
N SER A 138 24.67 1.41 15.86
CA SER A 138 25.39 0.34 16.54
C SER A 138 26.31 -0.41 15.60
N LYS A 139 27.43 -0.90 16.09
CA LYS A 139 28.34 -1.79 15.34
C LYS A 139 27.84 -3.23 15.28
N GLU A 140 27.05 -3.63 16.26
CA GLU A 140 26.48 -4.99 16.38
C GLU A 140 25.08 -5.04 15.78
N ASP A 141 24.68 -6.20 15.30
CA ASP A 141 23.31 -6.46 14.87
C ASP A 141 22.33 -6.33 16.06
N LEU A 142 21.12 -5.91 15.80
CA LEU A 142 20.11 -5.61 16.81
C LEU A 142 18.89 -6.51 16.64
N ILE A 143 18.31 -6.89 17.78
CA ILE A 143 16.98 -7.49 17.86
C ILE A 143 16.01 -6.41 18.33
N ILE A 144 15.01 -6.10 17.51
CA ILE A 144 13.95 -5.15 17.83
C ILE A 144 12.76 -5.93 18.35
N LYS A 145 12.48 -5.78 19.65
CA LYS A 145 11.35 -6.45 20.30
C LYS A 145 10.02 -5.88 19.86
N ASN A 146 9.95 -4.55 19.73
CA ASN A 146 8.77 -3.85 19.28
C ASN A 146 9.08 -2.40 18.88
N GLU A 147 8.14 -1.74 18.21
CA GLU A 147 8.12 -0.31 17.95
C GLU A 147 6.89 0.31 18.61
N ILE A 148 7.05 1.42 19.30
CA ILE A 148 5.95 2.24 19.77
C ILE A 148 5.66 3.27 18.69
N ALA A 149 4.49 3.20 18.09
CA ALA A 149 3.97 4.14 17.10
C ALA A 149 2.54 4.50 17.50
N GLU A 150 2.36 5.58 18.26
CA GLU A 150 1.05 6.05 18.71
C GLU A 150 0.62 7.25 17.87
N PHE A 151 -0.66 7.30 17.55
CA PHE A 151 -1.33 8.39 16.84
C PHE A 151 -2.58 8.75 17.63
N ARG A 152 -2.44 9.65 18.60
CA ARG A 152 -3.54 10.12 19.45
C ARG A 152 -4.10 11.40 18.87
N PHE A 153 -5.38 11.41 18.57
CA PHE A 153 -6.07 12.57 18.01
C PHE A 153 -6.59 13.49 19.11
N ALA A 154 -6.70 14.79 18.80
CA ALA A 154 -7.15 15.81 19.75
C ALA A 154 -8.66 15.78 20.03
N GLY A 155 -9.42 14.98 19.29
CA GLY A 155 -10.86 14.82 19.43
C GLY A 155 -11.32 13.41 19.04
N ASP A 156 -12.58 13.13 19.33
CA ASP A 156 -13.24 11.91 18.87
C ASP A 156 -13.72 12.11 17.42
N TYR A 157 -12.84 11.72 16.49
CA TYR A 157 -13.02 11.92 15.06
C TYR A 157 -13.45 10.64 14.36
N THR A 158 -14.11 10.81 13.20
CA THR A 158 -14.49 9.68 12.34
C THR A 158 -13.26 9.06 11.67
N ALA A 159 -13.10 7.75 11.80
CA ALA A 159 -12.03 6.97 11.19
C ALA A 159 -12.58 6.02 10.12
N TYR A 160 -11.81 5.83 9.07
CA TYR A 160 -12.02 4.88 7.98
C TYR A 160 -11.03 3.74 8.17
N LEU A 161 -11.50 2.59 8.63
CA LEU A 161 -10.68 1.48 9.12
C LEU A 161 -10.95 0.21 8.32
N PRO A 162 -10.00 -0.28 7.50
CA PRO A 162 -10.10 -1.57 6.83
C PRO A 162 -9.56 -2.66 7.79
N TYR A 163 -10.47 -3.28 8.52
CA TYR A 163 -10.11 -4.33 9.48
C TYR A 163 -9.65 -5.62 8.81
N SER A 164 -8.77 -6.35 9.47
CA SER A 164 -8.41 -7.70 9.07
C SER A 164 -9.65 -8.60 8.99
N THR A 165 -9.76 -9.32 7.89
CA THR A 165 -10.82 -10.32 7.67
C THR A 165 -10.54 -11.64 8.40
N ASN A 166 -9.28 -11.95 8.68
CA ASN A 166 -8.87 -13.17 9.39
C ASN A 166 -8.86 -12.93 10.90
N LYS A 167 -9.94 -13.32 11.57
CA LYS A 167 -10.07 -13.09 13.02
C LYS A 167 -9.17 -13.97 13.89
N GLU A 168 -8.75 -15.15 13.39
CA GLU A 168 -7.87 -16.07 14.11
C GLU A 168 -6.40 -15.69 13.99
N LYS A 169 -5.99 -15.27 12.78
CA LYS A 169 -4.61 -14.83 12.47
C LYS A 169 -4.64 -13.49 11.78
N PRO A 170 -4.93 -12.40 12.49
CA PRO A 170 -5.27 -11.11 11.86
C PRO A 170 -4.12 -10.45 11.10
N MET A 171 -2.90 -10.96 11.17
CA MET A 171 -1.76 -10.53 10.37
C MET A 171 -1.46 -11.44 9.16
N ALA A 172 -2.30 -12.46 8.92
CA ALA A 172 -2.19 -13.39 7.80
C ALA A 172 -3.43 -13.25 6.91
N MET A 173 -3.37 -12.36 5.91
CA MET A 173 -4.50 -11.99 5.07
C MET A 173 -4.03 -11.27 3.80
N ALA A 174 -4.87 -11.23 2.79
CA ALA A 174 -4.60 -10.58 1.51
C ALA A 174 -4.67 -9.04 1.51
N PHE A 175 -4.90 -8.39 2.66
CA PHE A 175 -5.04 -6.93 2.82
C PHE A 175 -6.18 -6.33 1.98
N GLN A 176 -7.29 -7.03 1.94
CA GLN A 176 -8.50 -6.71 1.17
C GLN A 176 -9.69 -6.65 2.12
N ASN A 177 -10.28 -5.47 2.27
CA ASN A 177 -11.54 -5.26 2.97
C ASN A 177 -12.11 -3.87 2.65
N THR A 178 -13.42 -3.72 2.83
CA THR A 178 -14.09 -2.42 2.82
C THR A 178 -13.80 -1.66 4.12
N TYR A 179 -14.01 -0.33 4.11
CA TYR A 179 -13.82 0.50 5.30
C TYR A 179 -15.02 0.42 6.24
N GLU A 180 -14.76 0.21 7.53
CA GLU A 180 -15.70 0.53 8.58
C GLU A 180 -15.50 2.00 8.99
N VAL A 181 -16.60 2.78 9.00
CA VAL A 181 -16.57 4.23 9.23
C VAL A 181 -17.27 4.53 10.54
N LYS A 182 -16.50 4.89 11.57
CA LYS A 182 -17.00 5.16 12.93
C LYS A 182 -16.16 6.21 13.64
N PRO A 183 -16.72 6.87 14.70
CA PRO A 183 -15.91 7.61 15.66
C PRO A 183 -14.85 6.71 16.30
N LEU A 184 -13.68 7.25 16.61
CA LEU A 184 -12.57 6.49 17.21
C LEU A 184 -12.97 5.83 18.54
N SER A 185 -13.83 6.47 19.33
CA SER A 185 -14.31 5.91 20.61
C SER A 185 -15.24 4.71 20.44
N GLU A 186 -15.87 4.56 19.27
CA GLU A 186 -16.78 3.45 18.93
C GLU A 186 -16.12 2.40 18.04
N ALA A 187 -14.89 2.65 17.60
CA ALA A 187 -14.15 1.78 16.70
C ALA A 187 -13.79 0.46 17.41
N PRO A 188 -14.06 -0.71 16.81
CA PRO A 188 -13.60 -1.99 17.32
C PRO A 188 -12.09 -2.00 17.60
N GLN A 189 -11.69 -2.56 18.75
CA GLN A 189 -10.28 -2.69 19.10
C GLN A 189 -9.65 -3.91 18.40
N GLU A 190 -9.79 -3.95 17.09
CA GLU A 190 -9.26 -4.99 16.19
C GLU A 190 -8.14 -4.41 15.30
N LEU A 191 -7.39 -5.27 14.63
CA LEU A 191 -6.33 -4.83 13.74
C LEU A 191 -6.91 -4.32 12.42
N ALA A 192 -6.56 -3.09 12.06
CA ALA A 192 -6.77 -2.52 10.75
C ALA A 192 -5.44 -2.36 10.02
N PHE A 193 -5.43 -2.68 8.73
CA PHE A 193 -4.25 -2.46 7.88
C PHE A 193 -4.25 -1.05 7.27
N LEU A 194 -3.08 -0.58 6.88
CA LEU A 194 -2.95 0.73 6.24
C LEU A 194 -3.32 0.69 4.74
N PRO A 195 -3.76 1.83 4.14
CA PRO A 195 -3.93 3.16 4.75
C PRO A 195 -5.18 3.29 5.60
N VAL A 196 -5.09 4.11 6.63
CA VAL A 196 -6.21 4.47 7.51
C VAL A 196 -6.36 5.99 7.51
N THR A 197 -7.58 6.50 7.36
CA THR A 197 -7.86 7.94 7.38
C THR A 197 -8.72 8.32 8.58
N VAL A 198 -8.35 9.41 9.25
CA VAL A 198 -9.14 10.03 10.32
C VAL A 198 -9.54 11.45 9.88
N ASP A 199 -10.85 11.72 9.85
CA ASP A 199 -11.40 13.02 9.49
C ASP A 199 -11.45 13.94 10.72
N CYS A 200 -10.45 14.80 10.86
CA CYS A 200 -10.32 15.76 11.94
C CYS A 200 -11.15 17.05 11.72
N LYS A 201 -12.16 17.02 10.86
CA LYS A 201 -13.07 18.11 10.47
C LYS A 201 -12.41 19.22 9.63
N GLN A 202 -11.29 19.77 10.08
CA GLN A 202 -10.57 20.84 9.39
C GLN A 202 -9.49 20.32 8.42
N ALA A 203 -9.07 19.08 8.60
CA ALA A 203 -8.15 18.36 7.74
C ALA A 203 -8.34 16.86 7.95
N LYS A 204 -8.01 16.05 6.94
CA LYS A 204 -7.93 14.60 7.07
C LYS A 204 -6.50 14.20 7.33
N VAL A 205 -6.29 13.24 8.23
CA VAL A 205 -5.00 12.64 8.54
C VAL A 205 -5.02 11.21 8.06
N THR A 206 -4.22 10.89 7.06
CA THR A 206 -4.07 9.51 6.57
C THR A 206 -2.74 8.93 7.04
N LEU A 207 -2.82 7.80 7.76
CA LEU A 207 -1.67 7.06 8.22
C LEU A 207 -1.14 6.15 7.11
N LEU A 208 0.15 6.28 6.83
CA LEU A 208 0.87 5.59 5.78
C LEU A 208 2.27 5.22 6.27
N GLU A 209 3.00 4.48 5.46
CA GLU A 209 4.42 4.19 5.70
C GLU A 209 5.19 4.10 4.39
N SER A 210 6.51 4.24 4.45
CA SER A 210 7.37 4.13 3.28
C SER A 210 8.72 3.53 3.65
N ASP A 211 9.40 2.95 2.65
CA ASP A 211 10.79 2.49 2.75
C ASP A 211 10.96 1.39 3.80
N LEU A 212 10.13 0.31 3.71
CA LEU A 212 10.13 -0.76 4.72
C LEU A 212 11.49 -1.45 4.83
N GLU A 213 12.14 -1.69 3.69
CA GLU A 213 13.40 -2.45 3.66
C GLU A 213 13.24 -3.76 4.48
N ALA A 214 14.22 -4.28 5.09
CA ALA A 214 14.13 -5.48 5.94
C ALA A 214 13.45 -5.18 7.30
N TYR A 215 12.16 -4.80 7.32
CA TYR A 215 11.40 -4.49 8.53
C TYR A 215 9.89 -4.70 8.31
N PRO A 216 9.13 -5.16 9.33
CA PRO A 216 7.70 -5.45 9.15
C PRO A 216 6.88 -4.20 8.86
N GLY A 217 5.78 -4.40 8.13
CA GLY A 217 4.73 -3.41 7.93
C GLY A 217 3.98 -3.09 9.22
N MET A 218 3.24 -1.97 9.21
CA MET A 218 2.47 -1.51 10.35
C MET A 218 0.97 -1.74 10.15
N PHE A 219 0.36 -2.47 11.07
CA PHE A 219 -1.08 -2.41 11.36
C PHE A 219 -1.34 -1.33 12.39
N VAL A 220 -2.60 -0.93 12.53
CA VAL A 220 -3.04 -0.08 13.65
C VAL A 220 -4.20 -0.73 14.38
N GLN A 221 -4.27 -0.45 15.69
CA GLN A 221 -5.35 -0.90 16.56
C GLN A 221 -5.92 0.29 17.32
N PRO A 222 -7.24 0.55 17.22
CA PRO A 222 -7.90 1.56 18.06
C PRO A 222 -7.75 1.22 19.54
N ASP A 223 -7.56 2.24 20.40
CA ASP A 223 -7.46 2.07 21.86
C ASP A 223 -8.83 2.17 22.56
N GLY A 224 -9.93 2.27 21.81
CA GLY A 224 -11.28 2.46 22.32
C GLY A 224 -11.54 3.88 22.87
N LYS A 225 -10.67 4.83 22.54
CA LYS A 225 -10.79 6.25 22.90
C LYS A 225 -10.48 7.12 21.68
N GLN A 226 -9.30 7.69 21.59
CA GLN A 226 -8.92 8.66 20.56
C GLN A 226 -7.55 8.34 19.92
N ALA A 227 -6.98 7.16 20.19
CA ALA A 227 -5.68 6.79 19.63
C ALA A 227 -5.75 5.54 18.76
N LEU A 228 -4.93 5.55 17.73
CA LEU A 228 -4.52 4.38 16.95
C LEU A 228 -3.10 4.00 17.36
N LYS A 229 -2.86 2.73 17.65
CA LYS A 229 -1.55 2.20 18.05
C LYS A 229 -1.00 1.28 16.99
N GLY A 230 0.23 1.51 16.56
CA GLY A 230 0.96 0.62 15.66
C GLY A 230 1.17 -0.76 16.25
N VAL A 231 0.91 -1.78 15.44
CA VAL A 231 1.11 -3.19 15.77
C VAL A 231 1.87 -3.83 14.62
N PHE A 232 2.86 -4.67 14.92
CA PHE A 232 3.79 -5.21 13.95
C PHE A 232 3.81 -6.73 14.00
N ALA A 233 3.87 -7.36 12.83
CA ALA A 233 3.99 -8.80 12.75
C ALA A 233 5.30 -9.29 13.39
N PRO A 234 5.26 -10.31 14.26
CA PRO A 234 6.46 -10.87 14.85
C PRO A 234 7.29 -11.61 13.79
N TYR A 235 8.60 -11.68 14.00
CA TYR A 235 9.52 -12.41 13.13
C TYR A 235 9.14 -13.90 13.05
N PRO A 236 9.03 -14.50 11.86
CA PRO A 236 8.72 -15.91 11.71
C PRO A 236 9.84 -16.80 12.27
N LYS A 237 9.45 -17.79 13.09
CA LYS A 237 10.35 -18.82 13.62
C LYS A 237 10.25 -20.11 12.82
N LYS A 238 9.01 -20.49 12.44
CA LYS A 238 8.73 -21.63 11.57
C LYS A 238 7.62 -21.27 10.59
N THR A 239 7.76 -21.79 9.40
CA THR A 239 6.76 -21.68 8.34
C THR A 239 6.37 -23.07 7.83
N ASP A 240 5.24 -23.16 7.14
CA ASP A 240 4.76 -24.33 6.43
C ASP A 240 4.02 -23.88 5.17
N PHE A 241 3.62 -24.82 4.30
CA PHE A 241 3.00 -24.52 3.01
C PHE A 241 1.60 -25.10 2.93
N TYR A 242 0.67 -24.32 2.38
CA TYR A 242 -0.63 -24.84 1.99
C TYR A 242 -0.46 -25.87 0.85
N PRO A 243 -1.03 -27.09 1.00
CA PRO A 243 -0.75 -28.20 0.05
C PRO A 243 -1.29 -27.97 -1.37
N TRP A 244 -2.31 -27.11 -1.51
CA TRP A 244 -2.98 -26.88 -2.80
C TRP A 244 -2.26 -25.86 -3.69
N ARG A 245 -1.39 -24.99 -3.13
CA ARG A 245 -0.75 -23.88 -3.89
C ARG A 245 0.72 -23.65 -3.50
N LYS A 246 1.22 -24.33 -2.47
CA LYS A 246 2.56 -24.05 -1.91
C LYS A 246 2.75 -22.61 -1.43
N GLN A 247 1.68 -21.89 -1.12
CA GLN A 247 1.74 -20.62 -0.42
C GLN A 247 2.29 -20.84 1.00
N GLU A 248 3.27 -20.02 1.39
CA GLU A 248 3.90 -20.09 2.71
C GLU A 248 3.05 -19.38 3.78
N TYR A 249 2.96 -19.98 4.97
CA TYR A 249 2.34 -19.36 6.14
C TYR A 249 3.14 -19.61 7.41
N VAL A 250 3.03 -18.68 8.39
CA VAL A 250 3.75 -18.77 9.66
C VAL A 250 3.02 -19.70 10.63
N THR A 251 3.74 -20.70 11.17
CA THR A 251 3.24 -21.66 12.18
C THR A 251 3.71 -21.32 13.58
N GLU A 252 4.90 -20.75 13.72
CA GLU A 252 5.48 -20.31 14.99
C GLU A 252 6.24 -19.00 14.80
N ALA A 253 6.04 -18.05 15.69
CA ALA A 253 6.68 -16.74 15.64
C ALA A 253 7.65 -16.54 16.82
N GLU A 254 8.64 -15.68 16.63
CA GLU A 254 9.55 -15.22 17.66
C GLU A 254 8.89 -14.17 18.58
N ASN A 255 9.53 -13.84 19.69
CA ASN A 255 9.06 -12.81 20.62
C ASN A 255 9.64 -11.41 20.31
N TYR A 256 10.02 -11.17 19.05
CA TYR A 256 10.53 -9.92 18.53
C TYR A 256 10.03 -9.71 17.09
N ILE A 257 10.06 -8.47 16.61
CA ILE A 257 9.52 -8.12 15.30
C ILE A 257 10.57 -8.07 14.20
N ALA A 258 11.85 -7.79 14.56
CA ALA A 258 12.91 -7.72 13.55
C ALA A 258 14.30 -8.05 14.12
N ARG A 259 15.13 -8.65 13.26
CA ARG A 259 16.57 -8.82 13.44
C ARG A 259 17.28 -8.00 12.36
N VAL A 260 18.04 -7.00 12.75
CA VAL A 260 18.51 -5.96 11.83
C VAL A 260 19.98 -5.63 12.02
N LYS A 261 20.63 -5.11 10.97
CA LYS A 261 21.95 -4.50 11.08
C LYS A 261 21.89 -3.31 12.03
N GLY A 262 22.93 -3.18 12.88
CA GLY A 262 22.98 -2.13 13.90
C GLY A 262 23.08 -0.70 13.34
N ASN A 263 23.68 -0.52 12.17
CA ASN A 263 23.72 0.76 11.47
C ASN A 263 22.70 0.75 10.33
N ARG A 264 21.52 1.33 10.58
CA ARG A 264 20.45 1.40 9.58
C ARG A 264 19.47 2.54 9.81
N MET A 265 18.67 2.82 8.78
CA MET A 265 17.41 3.56 8.84
C MET A 265 16.25 2.59 8.99
N TYR A 266 15.18 3.01 9.68
CA TYR A 266 13.92 2.28 9.81
C TYR A 266 12.87 2.88 8.87
N PRO A 267 11.71 2.21 8.67
CA PRO A 267 10.65 2.76 7.84
C PRO A 267 10.19 4.14 8.28
N TRP A 268 9.70 4.91 7.30
CA TRP A 268 8.97 6.14 7.59
C TRP A 268 7.55 5.83 8.05
N ARG A 269 7.13 6.44 9.16
CA ARG A 269 5.73 6.52 9.58
C ARG A 269 5.22 7.89 9.15
N ILE A 270 4.13 7.91 8.39
CA ILE A 270 3.64 9.09 7.68
C ILE A 270 2.26 9.45 8.18
N LEU A 271 2.06 10.74 8.47
CA LEU A 271 0.77 11.38 8.67
C LEU A 271 0.59 12.33 7.48
N ALA A 272 -0.05 11.89 6.41
CA ALA A 272 -0.42 12.76 5.32
C ALA A 272 -1.62 13.61 5.76
N ILE A 273 -1.53 14.93 5.58
CA ILE A 273 -2.52 15.89 6.10
C ILE A 273 -3.03 16.69 4.92
N THR A 274 -4.34 16.58 4.65
CA THR A 274 -5.01 17.20 3.51
C THR A 274 -6.24 17.97 3.96
N GLU A 275 -6.46 19.16 3.42
CA GLU A 275 -7.65 19.97 3.70
C GLU A 275 -8.83 19.58 2.80
N LYS A 276 -8.53 19.20 1.56
CA LYS A 276 -9.52 18.82 0.56
C LYS A 276 -9.37 17.34 0.17
N ASP A 277 -10.49 16.72 -0.11
CA ASP A 277 -10.51 15.34 -0.58
C ASP A 277 -9.75 15.17 -1.90
N THR A 278 -9.82 16.17 -2.78
CA THR A 278 -9.11 16.18 -4.07
C THR A 278 -7.58 16.16 -3.95
N GLU A 279 -7.02 16.50 -2.79
CA GLU A 279 -5.58 16.45 -2.52
C GLU A 279 -5.10 15.04 -2.15
N MET A 280 -6.03 14.18 -1.67
CA MET A 280 -5.68 12.86 -1.15
C MET A 280 -5.11 11.93 -2.23
N PRO A 281 -5.79 11.65 -3.37
CA PRO A 281 -5.29 10.70 -4.35
C PRO A 281 -3.98 11.14 -5.05
N VAL A 282 -3.65 12.42 -4.98
CA VAL A 282 -2.44 12.99 -5.59
C VAL A 282 -1.32 13.28 -4.57
N ASN A 283 -1.48 12.87 -3.32
CA ASN A 283 -0.43 12.98 -2.30
C ASN A 283 0.76 12.06 -2.65
N ASN A 284 1.99 12.61 -2.61
CA ASN A 284 3.19 11.92 -3.08
C ASN A 284 4.16 11.52 -1.94
N LEU A 285 3.77 11.66 -0.68
CA LEU A 285 4.70 11.46 0.45
C LEU A 285 5.29 10.05 0.50
N VAL A 286 4.50 9.01 0.21
CA VAL A 286 5.01 7.63 0.21
C VAL A 286 6.13 7.47 -0.82
N TYR A 287 5.93 7.97 -2.03
CA TYR A 287 6.93 7.92 -3.09
C TYR A 287 8.14 8.81 -2.77
N ALA A 288 7.91 10.05 -2.29
CA ALA A 288 8.96 11.00 -1.95
C ALA A 288 9.91 10.52 -0.84
N LEU A 289 9.39 9.73 0.10
CA LEU A 289 10.14 9.23 1.25
C LEU A 289 10.85 7.89 1.00
N ALA A 290 10.50 7.19 -0.07
CA ALA A 290 11.13 5.93 -0.46
C ALA A 290 12.57 6.13 -0.94
N SER A 291 13.35 5.08 -0.85
CA SER A 291 14.72 5.04 -1.38
C SER A 291 14.74 5.30 -2.90
N PRO A 292 15.76 5.98 -3.42
CA PRO A 292 15.91 6.23 -4.86
C PRO A 292 16.00 4.96 -5.70
N ASN A 293 15.76 5.10 -7.00
CA ASN A 293 15.90 4.05 -7.99
C ASN A 293 17.28 3.35 -7.90
N ARG A 294 17.25 2.01 -7.75
CA ARG A 294 18.43 1.13 -7.63
C ARG A 294 18.77 0.37 -8.91
N ILE A 295 17.85 0.35 -9.88
CA ILE A 295 18.08 -0.38 -11.13
C ILE A 295 18.71 0.48 -12.24
N GLY A 296 18.81 1.79 -12.03
CA GLY A 296 19.36 2.72 -13.01
C GLY A 296 18.42 2.94 -14.20
N ASP A 297 18.82 2.47 -15.39
CA ASP A 297 17.96 2.57 -16.58
C ASP A 297 16.72 1.69 -16.46
N CYS A 298 15.55 2.32 -16.50
CA CYS A 298 14.24 1.68 -16.52
C CYS A 298 13.48 1.85 -17.84
N SER A 299 14.14 2.31 -18.92
CA SER A 299 13.52 2.52 -20.24
C SER A 299 12.95 1.25 -20.88
N TRP A 300 13.38 0.10 -20.42
CA TRP A 300 12.88 -1.21 -20.82
C TRP A 300 11.55 -1.60 -20.16
N VAL A 301 11.18 -0.97 -19.03
CA VAL A 301 9.87 -1.13 -18.39
C VAL A 301 8.83 -0.50 -19.31
N LYS A 302 7.81 -1.25 -19.67
CA LYS A 302 6.74 -0.80 -20.56
C LYS A 302 5.42 -0.96 -19.84
N PRO A 303 4.78 0.13 -19.40
CA PRO A 303 3.38 0.13 -19.00
C PRO A 303 2.47 -0.37 -20.11
N GLY A 304 1.30 -0.87 -19.76
CA GLY A 304 0.37 -1.38 -20.77
C GLY A 304 -0.95 -1.89 -20.19
N LYS A 305 -1.88 -2.14 -21.09
CA LYS A 305 -3.17 -2.76 -20.79
C LYS A 305 -3.08 -4.26 -21.01
N VAL A 306 -3.86 -5.00 -20.22
CA VAL A 306 -3.74 -6.44 -20.09
C VAL A 306 -5.08 -7.11 -20.35
N ALA A 307 -5.14 -8.04 -21.28
CA ALA A 307 -6.23 -8.98 -21.34
C ALA A 307 -5.99 -10.12 -20.33
N TRP A 308 -6.91 -10.25 -19.36
CA TRP A 308 -6.76 -11.14 -18.22
C TRP A 308 -7.85 -12.20 -18.18
N ASP A 309 -7.50 -13.44 -17.84
CA ASP A 309 -8.30 -14.64 -18.02
C ASP A 309 -9.01 -15.13 -16.75
N TRP A 310 -8.45 -14.87 -15.56
CA TRP A 310 -8.87 -15.50 -14.32
C TRP A 310 -10.24 -15.02 -13.81
N TRP A 311 -10.50 -13.69 -13.82
CA TRP A 311 -11.76 -13.16 -13.29
C TRP A 311 -12.98 -13.73 -14.01
N ASN A 312 -12.90 -13.85 -15.33
CA ASN A 312 -13.97 -14.36 -16.18
C ASN A 312 -13.99 -15.88 -16.29
N ASP A 313 -13.14 -16.60 -15.54
CA ASP A 313 -13.06 -18.07 -15.47
C ASP A 313 -12.76 -18.71 -16.85
N TRP A 314 -11.83 -18.10 -17.61
CA TRP A 314 -11.50 -18.50 -19.01
C TRP A 314 -12.74 -18.68 -19.90
N ASN A 315 -13.83 -17.98 -19.63
CA ASN A 315 -15.17 -18.29 -20.12
C ASN A 315 -15.47 -17.60 -21.46
N LEU A 316 -14.86 -18.09 -22.53
CA LEU A 316 -15.17 -17.66 -23.89
C LEU A 316 -16.47 -18.34 -24.36
N LYS A 317 -17.41 -17.56 -24.93
CA LYS A 317 -18.70 -18.04 -25.44
C LYS A 317 -18.80 -17.91 -26.96
N GLY A 318 -19.39 -18.92 -27.60
CA GLY A 318 -19.58 -18.90 -29.05
C GLY A 318 -18.32 -19.15 -29.87
N VAL A 319 -17.31 -19.75 -29.27
CA VAL A 319 -16.07 -20.18 -29.93
C VAL A 319 -16.15 -21.64 -30.38
N PRO A 320 -15.42 -22.05 -31.43
CA PRO A 320 -15.49 -23.42 -31.99
C PRO A 320 -14.64 -24.44 -31.24
N PHE A 321 -14.14 -24.09 -30.02
CA PHE A 321 -13.31 -24.93 -29.18
C PHE A 321 -13.79 -24.90 -27.73
N LYS A 322 -13.28 -25.80 -26.89
CA LYS A 322 -13.54 -25.78 -25.44
C LYS A 322 -12.65 -24.75 -24.78
N ALA A 323 -13.25 -23.69 -24.22
CA ALA A 323 -12.55 -22.70 -23.47
C ALA A 323 -11.98 -23.26 -22.15
N GLY A 324 -10.85 -22.72 -21.69
CA GLY A 324 -10.13 -23.14 -20.50
C GLY A 324 -8.63 -22.85 -20.65
N ILE A 325 -7.80 -23.45 -19.80
CA ILE A 325 -6.33 -23.29 -19.85
C ILE A 325 -5.79 -24.17 -20.98
N ASN A 326 -5.73 -23.64 -22.20
CA ASN A 326 -5.25 -24.35 -23.40
C ASN A 326 -4.84 -23.36 -24.50
N MET A 327 -4.16 -23.88 -25.53
CA MET A 327 -3.60 -23.11 -26.63
C MET A 327 -4.64 -22.26 -27.38
N ASP A 328 -5.81 -22.81 -27.68
CA ASP A 328 -6.84 -22.10 -28.45
C ASP A 328 -7.40 -20.91 -27.69
N THR A 329 -7.61 -21.07 -26.38
CA THR A 329 -8.05 -19.99 -25.49
C THR A 329 -7.03 -18.86 -25.47
N TYR A 330 -5.75 -19.15 -25.21
CA TYR A 330 -4.75 -18.10 -25.12
C TYR A 330 -4.45 -17.44 -26.47
N LYS A 331 -4.48 -18.18 -27.59
CA LYS A 331 -4.42 -17.56 -28.92
C LYS A 331 -5.59 -16.61 -29.16
N TYR A 332 -6.77 -16.94 -28.67
CA TYR A 332 -7.93 -16.05 -28.77
C TYR A 332 -7.77 -14.77 -27.95
N TYR A 333 -7.22 -14.87 -26.72
CA TYR A 333 -6.88 -13.69 -25.90
C TYR A 333 -5.80 -12.83 -26.56
N ILE A 334 -4.79 -13.43 -27.16
CA ILE A 334 -3.73 -12.71 -27.88
C ILE A 334 -4.32 -12.00 -29.12
N ASP A 335 -5.18 -12.66 -29.90
CA ASP A 335 -5.85 -12.04 -31.05
C ASP A 335 -6.76 -10.88 -30.62
N PHE A 336 -7.48 -11.01 -29.50
CA PHE A 336 -8.28 -9.94 -28.93
C PHE A 336 -7.40 -8.76 -28.50
N ALA A 337 -6.33 -9.02 -27.75
CA ALA A 337 -5.39 -8.00 -27.32
C ALA A 337 -4.80 -7.24 -28.50
N SER A 338 -4.32 -7.97 -29.51
CA SER A 338 -3.73 -7.38 -30.74
C SER A 338 -4.71 -6.47 -31.50
N ARG A 339 -5.97 -6.93 -31.67
CA ARG A 339 -7.00 -6.14 -32.39
C ARG A 339 -7.38 -4.85 -31.69
N ASN A 340 -7.30 -4.84 -30.37
CA ASN A 340 -7.72 -3.70 -29.54
C ASN A 340 -6.55 -2.88 -28.98
N GLY A 341 -5.32 -3.12 -29.42
CA GLY A 341 -4.15 -2.36 -29.02
C GLY A 341 -3.79 -2.54 -27.54
N LEU A 342 -4.04 -3.73 -26.98
CA LEU A 342 -3.58 -4.08 -25.65
C LEU A 342 -2.21 -4.72 -25.74
N GLU A 343 -1.33 -4.32 -24.83
CA GLU A 343 0.09 -4.69 -24.87
C GLU A 343 0.35 -6.10 -24.35
N TYR A 344 -0.50 -6.59 -23.41
CA TYR A 344 -0.21 -7.80 -22.64
C TYR A 344 -1.38 -8.78 -22.58
N VAL A 345 -1.02 -10.05 -22.40
CA VAL A 345 -1.91 -11.11 -21.89
C VAL A 345 -1.22 -11.71 -20.66
N VAL A 346 -1.94 -11.82 -19.55
CA VAL A 346 -1.51 -12.59 -18.38
C VAL A 346 -2.05 -14.01 -18.51
N LEU A 347 -1.18 -15.01 -18.36
CA LEU A 347 -1.56 -16.37 -18.08
C LEU A 347 -1.61 -16.53 -16.56
N ASP A 348 -2.82 -16.55 -16.00
CA ASP A 348 -3.04 -16.62 -14.56
C ASP A 348 -2.87 -18.04 -14.00
N GLU A 349 -3.28 -18.30 -12.75
CA GLU A 349 -3.08 -19.58 -12.05
C GLU A 349 -3.50 -20.77 -12.91
N GLY A 350 -2.61 -21.75 -13.07
CA GLY A 350 -2.90 -23.02 -13.75
C GLY A 350 -2.07 -23.33 -14.99
N TRP A 351 -1.19 -22.43 -15.45
CA TRP A 351 -0.25 -22.71 -16.54
C TRP A 351 0.92 -23.64 -16.10
N TYR A 352 1.15 -23.77 -14.80
CA TYR A 352 1.92 -24.82 -14.14
C TYR A 352 1.07 -25.46 -13.03
N ASP A 353 1.45 -26.63 -12.52
CA ASP A 353 0.72 -27.25 -11.40
C ASP A 353 1.04 -26.57 -10.06
N PRO A 354 0.13 -25.76 -9.48
CA PRO A 354 0.38 -25.02 -8.26
C PRO A 354 0.62 -25.91 -7.04
N LYS A 355 0.15 -27.17 -7.06
CA LYS A 355 0.41 -28.16 -5.99
C LYS A 355 1.84 -28.66 -5.99
N SER A 356 2.49 -28.71 -7.14
CA SER A 356 3.90 -29.08 -7.25
C SER A 356 4.81 -27.99 -6.69
N GLY A 357 4.43 -26.71 -6.88
CA GLY A 357 5.28 -25.56 -6.63
C GLY A 357 6.50 -25.49 -7.56
N ASP A 358 6.43 -26.17 -8.69
CA ASP A 358 7.46 -26.15 -9.74
C ASP A 358 6.98 -25.32 -10.93
N MET A 359 7.31 -24.02 -10.89
CA MET A 359 6.96 -23.12 -12.00
C MET A 359 7.90 -23.31 -13.22
N LEU A 360 8.90 -24.14 -13.13
CA LEU A 360 9.76 -24.45 -14.28
C LEU A 360 9.16 -25.51 -15.21
N THR A 361 8.12 -26.21 -14.77
CA THR A 361 7.41 -27.21 -15.56
C THR A 361 6.03 -26.68 -15.99
N VAL A 362 5.87 -26.45 -17.29
CA VAL A 362 4.59 -26.02 -17.89
C VAL A 362 3.67 -27.25 -18.06
N ILE A 363 2.35 -27.06 -17.87
CA ILE A 363 1.38 -28.14 -18.08
C ILE A 363 1.37 -28.61 -19.55
N PRO A 364 1.03 -29.88 -19.83
CA PRO A 364 1.10 -30.43 -21.19
C PRO A 364 0.09 -29.81 -22.18
N GLU A 365 -0.95 -29.15 -21.70
CA GLU A 365 -1.96 -28.45 -22.50
C GLU A 365 -1.43 -27.15 -23.14
N LEU A 366 -0.25 -26.68 -22.73
CA LEU A 366 0.35 -25.43 -23.20
C LEU A 366 1.75 -25.65 -23.80
N ASP A 367 1.91 -25.19 -25.02
CA ASP A 367 3.22 -24.93 -25.65
C ASP A 367 3.56 -23.45 -25.45
N LEU A 368 4.20 -23.13 -24.31
CA LEU A 368 4.55 -21.76 -23.96
C LEU A 368 5.49 -21.09 -24.99
N PRO A 369 6.55 -21.74 -25.51
CA PRO A 369 7.32 -21.22 -26.63
C PRO A 369 6.50 -20.83 -27.84
N GLU A 370 5.50 -21.64 -28.23
CA GLU A 370 4.59 -21.34 -29.34
C GLU A 370 3.69 -20.14 -29.04
N LEU A 371 3.13 -20.04 -27.82
CA LEU A 371 2.32 -18.89 -27.41
C LEU A 371 3.12 -17.59 -27.43
N ILE A 372 4.38 -17.62 -26.98
CA ILE A 372 5.28 -16.46 -27.01
C ILE A 372 5.56 -16.03 -28.45
N ARG A 373 5.87 -16.98 -29.35
CA ARG A 373 6.07 -16.66 -30.77
C ARG A 373 4.80 -16.09 -31.40
N TYR A 374 3.65 -16.66 -31.08
CA TYR A 374 2.34 -16.20 -31.57
C TYR A 374 2.07 -14.77 -31.09
N GLY A 375 2.19 -14.52 -29.78
CA GLY A 375 2.03 -13.18 -29.21
C GLY A 375 2.95 -12.15 -29.87
N LYS A 376 4.22 -12.47 -30.01
CA LYS A 376 5.23 -11.63 -30.68
C LYS A 376 4.85 -11.28 -32.12
N SER A 377 4.31 -12.27 -32.86
CA SER A 377 3.82 -12.05 -34.25
C SER A 377 2.62 -11.12 -34.32
N LYS A 378 1.91 -10.94 -33.22
CA LYS A 378 0.72 -10.10 -33.05
C LYS A 378 1.00 -8.77 -32.35
N GLY A 379 2.23 -8.54 -31.91
CA GLY A 379 2.60 -7.36 -31.12
C GLY A 379 2.10 -7.40 -29.68
N VAL A 380 1.85 -8.60 -29.12
CA VAL A 380 1.36 -8.82 -27.76
C VAL A 380 2.40 -9.58 -26.95
N GLU A 381 2.71 -9.10 -25.76
CA GLU A 381 3.65 -9.70 -24.84
C GLU A 381 2.94 -10.54 -23.76
N LEU A 382 3.63 -11.53 -23.17
CA LEU A 382 3.06 -12.41 -22.17
C LEU A 382 3.68 -12.20 -20.80
N VAL A 383 2.83 -12.28 -19.77
CA VAL A 383 3.17 -12.24 -18.35
C VAL A 383 2.62 -13.50 -17.69
N LEU A 384 3.36 -14.09 -16.75
CA LEU A 384 2.99 -15.33 -16.09
C LEU A 384 2.65 -15.10 -14.62
N TRP A 385 1.59 -15.72 -14.13
CA TRP A 385 1.24 -15.74 -12.72
C TRP A 385 2.13 -16.72 -11.93
N THR A 386 2.41 -16.42 -10.67
CA THR A 386 3.07 -17.33 -9.74
C THR A 386 2.84 -16.94 -8.28
N VAL A 387 3.14 -17.85 -7.35
CA VAL A 387 3.11 -17.59 -5.90
C VAL A 387 4.45 -17.01 -5.44
N PHE A 388 4.46 -16.08 -4.49
CA PHE A 388 5.67 -15.39 -4.02
C PHE A 388 6.79 -16.35 -3.60
N ASN A 389 6.51 -17.30 -2.72
CA ASN A 389 7.53 -18.24 -2.26
C ASN A 389 7.94 -19.28 -3.31
N VAL A 390 7.07 -19.59 -4.26
CA VAL A 390 7.40 -20.45 -5.41
C VAL A 390 8.42 -19.74 -6.30
N LEU A 391 8.16 -18.48 -6.66
CA LEU A 391 9.13 -17.69 -7.42
C LEU A 391 10.45 -17.51 -6.65
N ASP A 392 10.37 -17.15 -5.37
CA ASP A 392 11.56 -16.89 -4.55
C ASP A 392 12.47 -18.12 -4.42
N SER A 393 11.88 -19.31 -4.27
CA SER A 393 12.64 -20.57 -4.17
C SER A 393 13.35 -20.97 -5.46
N GLN A 394 12.91 -20.47 -6.63
CA GLN A 394 13.45 -20.77 -7.96
C GLN A 394 13.92 -19.51 -8.69
N LEU A 395 14.17 -18.43 -7.93
CA LEU A 395 14.18 -17.04 -8.40
C LEU A 395 15.12 -16.79 -9.59
N ASP A 396 16.39 -17.16 -9.48
CA ASP A 396 17.38 -16.91 -10.54
C ASP A 396 17.08 -17.73 -11.80
N GLU A 397 16.77 -19.01 -11.62
CA GLU A 397 16.49 -19.92 -12.72
C GLU A 397 15.20 -19.55 -13.45
N ALA A 398 14.13 -19.23 -12.73
CA ALA A 398 12.85 -18.82 -13.30
C ALA A 398 13.00 -17.50 -14.07
N CYS A 399 13.62 -16.48 -13.45
CA CYS A 399 13.84 -15.19 -14.12
C CYS A 399 14.67 -15.35 -15.39
N ARG A 400 15.78 -16.07 -15.33
CA ARG A 400 16.63 -16.33 -16.49
C ARG A 400 15.87 -17.08 -17.59
N LYS A 401 15.28 -18.23 -17.27
CA LYS A 401 14.57 -19.10 -18.22
C LYS A 401 13.46 -18.34 -18.96
N TYR A 402 12.60 -17.65 -18.23
CA TYR A 402 11.43 -17.00 -18.82
C TYR A 402 11.79 -15.71 -19.55
N ALA A 403 12.79 -14.97 -19.09
CA ALA A 403 13.30 -13.81 -19.83
C ALA A 403 13.96 -14.23 -21.16
N GLU A 404 14.80 -15.28 -21.17
CA GLU A 404 15.43 -15.84 -22.38
C GLU A 404 14.36 -16.37 -23.36
N MET A 405 13.29 -16.97 -22.86
CA MET A 405 12.17 -17.44 -23.66
C MET A 405 11.36 -16.30 -24.28
N GLY A 406 11.34 -15.12 -23.63
CA GLY A 406 10.67 -13.91 -24.11
C GLY A 406 9.45 -13.47 -23.31
N ILE A 407 9.23 -14.04 -22.13
CA ILE A 407 8.26 -13.54 -21.13
C ILE A 407 8.70 -12.18 -20.64
N LYS A 408 7.75 -11.30 -20.32
CA LYS A 408 8.00 -9.92 -19.91
C LYS A 408 7.89 -9.65 -18.42
N GLY A 409 7.30 -10.55 -17.68
CA GLY A 409 7.15 -10.36 -16.25
C GLY A 409 6.34 -11.43 -15.54
N PHE A 410 6.10 -11.15 -14.26
CA PHE A 410 5.28 -12.02 -13.42
C PHE A 410 4.19 -11.22 -12.69
N LYS A 411 2.97 -11.78 -12.66
CA LYS A 411 1.98 -11.48 -11.63
C LYS A 411 2.29 -12.39 -10.45
N VAL A 412 2.73 -11.83 -9.32
CA VAL A 412 3.19 -12.58 -8.15
C VAL A 412 2.19 -12.43 -7.02
N ASP A 413 1.65 -13.53 -6.53
CA ASP A 413 0.46 -13.57 -5.71
C ASP A 413 0.65 -14.34 -4.40
N PHE A 414 -0.30 -14.16 -3.46
CA PHE A 414 -0.41 -14.92 -2.21
C PHE A 414 0.80 -14.77 -1.27
N LEU A 415 1.19 -13.51 -0.98
CA LEU A 415 2.11 -13.20 0.12
C LEU A 415 1.38 -13.30 1.46
N ASP A 416 0.22 -12.64 1.58
CA ASP A 416 -0.72 -12.63 2.70
C ASP A 416 -0.10 -12.32 4.07
N ARG A 417 1.04 -11.63 4.10
CA ARG A 417 1.80 -11.29 5.30
C ARG A 417 2.72 -10.08 5.05
N ASP A 418 3.16 -9.42 6.11
CA ASP A 418 4.06 -8.26 6.05
C ASP A 418 5.14 -8.26 7.14
N ASP A 419 5.46 -9.44 7.68
CA ASP A 419 6.61 -9.60 8.57
C ASP A 419 7.94 -9.32 7.84
N GLN A 420 9.03 -9.21 8.59
CA GLN A 420 10.33 -8.88 8.04
C GLN A 420 10.73 -9.79 6.87
N THR A 421 10.53 -11.09 6.97
CA THR A 421 11.00 -12.04 5.93
C THR A 421 10.17 -11.94 4.66
N ALA A 422 8.87 -11.65 4.78
CA ALA A 422 7.99 -11.36 3.65
C ALA A 422 8.42 -10.07 2.94
N VAL A 423 8.72 -9.01 3.69
CA VAL A 423 9.25 -7.76 3.12
C VAL A 423 10.59 -7.99 2.42
N GLU A 424 11.51 -8.73 3.02
CA GLU A 424 12.80 -9.08 2.38
C GLU A 424 12.61 -9.85 1.07
N MET A 425 11.63 -10.76 1.02
CA MET A 425 11.30 -11.56 -0.18
C MET A 425 10.89 -10.65 -1.34
N ILE A 426 9.97 -9.71 -1.15
CA ILE A 426 9.51 -8.84 -2.25
C ILE A 426 10.62 -7.92 -2.78
N TYR A 427 11.51 -7.41 -1.91
CA TYR A 427 12.67 -6.62 -2.34
C TYR A 427 13.65 -7.47 -3.14
N ARG A 428 13.89 -8.71 -2.73
CA ARG A 428 14.77 -9.67 -3.43
C ARG A 428 14.21 -10.05 -4.79
N ILE A 429 12.91 -10.33 -4.89
CA ILE A 429 12.22 -10.63 -6.15
C ILE A 429 12.29 -9.41 -7.08
N ALA A 430 11.99 -8.20 -6.58
CA ALA A 430 12.04 -6.99 -7.38
C ALA A 430 13.44 -6.74 -7.98
N ALA A 431 14.47 -6.88 -7.15
CA ALA A 431 15.85 -6.71 -7.59
C ALA A 431 16.26 -7.75 -8.65
N LYS A 432 15.96 -9.03 -8.41
CA LYS A 432 16.33 -10.11 -9.34
C LYS A 432 15.57 -10.02 -10.67
N ALA A 433 14.27 -9.74 -10.63
CA ALA A 433 13.47 -9.54 -11.84
C ALA A 433 14.00 -8.36 -12.69
N ALA A 434 14.48 -7.28 -12.04
CA ALA A 434 15.10 -6.16 -12.74
C ALA A 434 16.39 -6.54 -13.48
N GLU A 435 17.23 -7.42 -12.90
CA GLU A 435 18.45 -7.92 -13.56
C GLU A 435 18.12 -8.58 -14.91
N TYR A 436 16.98 -9.27 -15.00
CA TYR A 436 16.50 -9.93 -16.21
C TYR A 436 15.50 -9.11 -17.03
N LYS A 437 15.27 -7.85 -16.67
CA LYS A 437 14.33 -6.92 -17.33
C LYS A 437 12.90 -7.46 -17.35
N LEU A 438 12.44 -7.96 -16.22
CA LEU A 438 11.08 -8.46 -15.99
C LEU A 438 10.28 -7.48 -15.14
N ILE A 439 9.07 -7.15 -15.57
CA ILE A 439 8.11 -6.36 -14.81
C ILE A 439 7.38 -7.24 -13.79
N LEU A 440 6.87 -6.61 -12.74
CA LEU A 440 6.18 -7.30 -11.65
C LEU A 440 4.86 -6.59 -11.33
N ASP A 441 3.82 -7.39 -11.20
CA ASP A 441 2.55 -7.02 -10.62
C ASP A 441 2.33 -7.86 -9.36
N TYR A 442 2.09 -7.21 -8.21
CA TYR A 442 2.01 -7.86 -6.91
C TYR A 442 0.59 -7.95 -6.38
N HIS A 443 0.14 -9.18 -6.14
CA HIS A 443 -1.17 -9.53 -5.60
C HIS A 443 -1.07 -10.20 -4.22
N GLY A 444 -2.19 -10.34 -3.49
CA GLY A 444 -2.19 -10.93 -2.14
C GLY A 444 -1.17 -10.27 -1.20
N ILE A 445 -1.00 -8.97 -1.27
CA ILE A 445 0.09 -8.21 -0.64
C ILE A 445 -0.45 -6.97 0.08
N TYR A 446 0.33 -6.45 1.00
CA TYR A 446 0.05 -5.15 1.63
C TYR A 446 0.21 -3.96 0.64
N LYS A 447 -0.35 -2.79 1.01
CA LYS A 447 -0.29 -1.55 0.20
C LYS A 447 1.14 -1.21 -0.25
N PRO A 448 1.31 -0.46 -1.36
CA PRO A 448 2.60 0.10 -1.74
C PRO A 448 3.25 0.89 -0.60
N THR A 449 4.56 0.78 -0.50
CA THR A 449 5.41 1.50 0.46
C THR A 449 6.57 2.20 -0.24
N GLY A 450 6.36 2.61 -1.50
CA GLY A 450 7.34 3.29 -2.32
C GLY A 450 8.36 2.38 -3.00
N LEU A 451 8.17 1.05 -2.95
CA LEU A 451 9.07 0.10 -3.62
C LEU A 451 9.17 0.36 -5.13
N ASN A 452 8.09 0.81 -5.76
CA ASN A 452 8.06 1.20 -7.18
C ASN A 452 8.94 2.42 -7.52
N ARG A 453 9.39 3.22 -6.54
CA ARG A 453 10.47 4.20 -6.74
C ARG A 453 11.84 3.54 -6.73
N THR A 454 12.05 2.62 -5.80
CA THR A 454 13.32 1.91 -5.62
C THR A 454 13.56 0.90 -6.73
N TYR A 455 12.49 0.22 -7.16
CA TYR A 455 12.45 -0.77 -8.23
C TYR A 455 11.30 -0.46 -9.20
N PRO A 456 11.51 0.44 -10.18
CA PRO A 456 10.47 0.84 -11.14
C PRO A 456 9.89 -0.28 -12.01
N ASN A 457 10.49 -1.46 -11.99
CA ASN A 457 9.94 -2.65 -12.62
C ASN A 457 8.76 -3.28 -11.85
N VAL A 458 8.47 -2.82 -10.62
CA VAL A 458 7.24 -3.15 -9.91
C VAL A 458 6.17 -2.17 -10.38
N VAL A 459 5.34 -2.62 -11.32
CA VAL A 459 4.42 -1.76 -12.07
C VAL A 459 3.01 -1.74 -11.50
N ASN A 460 2.64 -2.67 -10.62
CA ASN A 460 1.34 -2.63 -9.97
C ASN A 460 1.29 -3.36 -8.63
N TYR A 461 0.23 -3.08 -7.85
CA TYR A 461 -0.08 -3.68 -6.55
C TYR A 461 -1.58 -3.82 -6.35
N GLU A 462 -2.03 -4.95 -5.83
CA GLU A 462 -3.40 -5.14 -5.41
C GLU A 462 -3.71 -4.41 -4.07
N SER A 463 -3.76 -5.09 -2.95
CA SER A 463 -4.12 -4.53 -1.63
C SER A 463 -5.36 -3.62 -1.68
N VAL A 464 -6.42 -4.11 -2.28
CA VAL A 464 -7.70 -3.41 -2.46
C VAL A 464 -8.82 -4.44 -2.49
N PHE A 465 -10.00 -4.10 -2.00
CA PHE A 465 -11.20 -4.92 -2.16
C PHE A 465 -11.71 -4.75 -3.60
N GLY A 466 -11.01 -5.42 -4.56
CA GLY A 466 -11.17 -5.22 -5.99
C GLY A 466 -12.30 -6.03 -6.63
N MET A 467 -12.30 -6.05 -7.96
CA MET A 467 -13.32 -6.78 -8.73
C MET A 467 -13.28 -8.30 -8.52
N GLU A 468 -12.14 -8.85 -8.09
CA GLU A 468 -12.04 -10.28 -7.76
C GLU A 468 -13.05 -10.69 -6.69
N GLU A 469 -13.28 -9.83 -5.71
CA GLU A 469 -14.23 -10.03 -4.62
C GLU A 469 -15.68 -10.23 -5.10
N MET A 470 -16.01 -9.75 -6.27
CA MET A 470 -17.36 -9.94 -6.86
C MET A 470 -17.65 -11.37 -7.29
N LYS A 471 -16.65 -12.25 -7.28
CA LYS A 471 -16.86 -13.69 -7.56
C LYS A 471 -17.48 -14.44 -6.38
N TRP A 472 -17.29 -13.94 -5.12
CA TRP A 472 -17.69 -14.64 -3.89
C TRP A 472 -18.21 -13.76 -2.76
N SER A 473 -18.00 -12.46 -2.77
CA SER A 473 -18.39 -11.60 -1.65
C SER A 473 -19.90 -11.38 -1.59
N GLU A 474 -20.40 -11.28 -0.37
CA GLU A 474 -21.80 -11.08 -0.05
C GLU A 474 -22.31 -9.70 -0.49
N VAL A 475 -23.62 -9.60 -0.72
CA VAL A 475 -24.33 -8.41 -1.24
C VAL A 475 -24.27 -7.21 -0.25
N GLU A 476 -24.03 -7.48 1.03
CA GLU A 476 -23.88 -6.47 2.08
C GLU A 476 -22.70 -5.55 1.83
N LYS A 477 -21.66 -6.02 1.16
CA LYS A 477 -20.56 -5.19 0.67
C LYS A 477 -21.09 -4.22 -0.40
N ASN A 478 -21.11 -2.93 -0.07
CA ASN A 478 -21.62 -1.88 -0.97
C ASN A 478 -20.49 -1.44 -1.91
N MET A 479 -20.24 -2.19 -2.99
CA MET A 479 -19.16 -1.90 -3.92
C MET A 479 -19.24 -0.50 -4.54
N PRO A 480 -20.39 -0.01 -5.02
CA PRO A 480 -20.46 1.35 -5.56
C PRO A 480 -20.04 2.44 -4.56
N LEU A 481 -20.32 2.25 -3.26
CA LEU A 481 -19.85 3.18 -2.23
C LEU A 481 -18.35 3.02 -1.96
N TYR A 482 -17.87 1.78 -1.91
CA TYR A 482 -16.45 1.49 -1.73
C TYR A 482 -15.63 2.07 -2.88
N ASP A 483 -16.07 1.86 -4.12
CA ASP A 483 -15.37 2.28 -5.34
C ASP A 483 -15.22 3.81 -5.46
N VAL A 484 -16.14 4.58 -4.87
CA VAL A 484 -16.03 6.05 -4.81
C VAL A 484 -15.33 6.54 -3.54
N THR A 485 -14.98 5.65 -2.61
CA THR A 485 -14.32 5.99 -1.34
C THR A 485 -12.84 5.61 -1.36
N PHE A 486 -12.53 4.38 -1.78
CA PHE A 486 -11.18 3.86 -1.66
C PHE A 486 -10.12 4.66 -2.44
N PRO A 487 -10.40 5.27 -3.62
CA PRO A 487 -9.39 6.02 -4.35
C PRO A 487 -8.80 7.16 -3.53
N TYR A 488 -9.61 7.83 -2.71
CA TYR A 488 -9.12 8.90 -1.83
C TYR A 488 -8.13 8.40 -0.78
N ILE A 489 -8.32 7.20 -0.27
CA ILE A 489 -7.51 6.63 0.82
C ILE A 489 -6.38 5.76 0.26
N ARG A 490 -6.72 4.75 -0.56
CA ARG A 490 -5.79 3.72 -1.02
C ARG A 490 -4.74 4.27 -2.01
N LEU A 491 -5.14 5.18 -2.92
CA LEU A 491 -4.20 5.73 -3.91
C LEU A 491 -3.11 6.62 -3.28
N MET A 492 -3.30 7.10 -2.04
CA MET A 492 -2.23 7.81 -1.33
C MET A 492 -0.99 6.94 -1.11
N ALA A 493 -1.15 5.61 -1.04
CA ALA A 493 -0.04 4.66 -0.95
C ALA A 493 0.68 4.43 -2.29
N GLY A 494 0.00 4.61 -3.42
CA GLY A 494 0.53 4.36 -4.77
C GLY A 494 -0.41 3.54 -5.65
N TYR A 495 0.12 2.89 -6.66
CA TYR A 495 -0.59 2.10 -7.67
C TYR A 495 -1.63 1.15 -7.07
N VAL A 496 -2.67 0.88 -7.87
CA VAL A 496 -3.71 -0.08 -7.49
C VAL A 496 -4.11 -0.96 -8.67
N ASP A 497 -4.00 -2.28 -8.50
CA ASP A 497 -4.61 -3.25 -9.41
C ASP A 497 -6.00 -3.64 -8.88
N TYR A 498 -6.99 -2.82 -9.21
CA TYR A 498 -8.39 -3.05 -8.89
C TYR A 498 -9.05 -4.07 -9.83
N THR A 499 -8.43 -4.36 -10.98
CA THR A 499 -8.92 -5.24 -12.04
C THR A 499 -10.30 -4.86 -12.61
N PRO A 500 -10.48 -3.60 -13.10
CA PRO A 500 -11.77 -3.13 -13.60
C PRO A 500 -12.15 -3.72 -14.95
N GLY A 501 -13.34 -3.35 -15.46
CA GLY A 501 -13.73 -3.59 -16.85
C GLY A 501 -14.84 -4.62 -17.06
N ALA A 502 -15.58 -4.98 -16.01
CA ALA A 502 -16.71 -5.88 -16.17
C ALA A 502 -17.76 -5.33 -17.13
N MET A 503 -18.09 -6.07 -18.19
CA MET A 503 -19.15 -5.74 -19.15
C MET A 503 -20.51 -6.29 -18.69
N ARG A 504 -20.51 -7.21 -17.72
CA ARG A 504 -21.70 -7.69 -17.02
C ARG A 504 -21.86 -6.94 -15.72
N ASN A 505 -22.98 -6.21 -15.59
CA ASN A 505 -23.22 -5.30 -14.48
C ASN A 505 -24.62 -5.53 -13.92
N LEU A 506 -24.75 -5.57 -12.60
CA LEU A 506 -26.01 -5.78 -11.89
C LEU A 506 -26.24 -4.68 -10.86
N SER A 507 -27.50 -4.30 -10.66
CA SER A 507 -27.84 -3.43 -9.54
C SER A 507 -27.54 -4.15 -8.22
N LYS A 508 -27.32 -3.39 -7.12
CA LYS A 508 -27.11 -4.00 -5.79
C LYS A 508 -28.24 -4.98 -5.41
N ARG A 509 -29.50 -4.68 -5.80
CA ARG A 509 -30.67 -5.54 -5.52
C ARG A 509 -30.59 -6.88 -6.24
N ASP A 510 -30.08 -6.88 -7.47
CA ASP A 510 -30.10 -8.04 -8.36
C ASP A 510 -28.75 -8.79 -8.37
N PHE A 511 -27.75 -8.23 -7.68
CA PHE A 511 -26.41 -8.81 -7.59
C PHE A 511 -26.42 -10.11 -6.78
N GLN A 512 -25.77 -11.11 -7.35
CA GLN A 512 -25.41 -12.36 -6.67
C GLN A 512 -24.02 -12.78 -7.12
N PRO A 513 -23.13 -13.13 -6.19
CA PRO A 513 -21.80 -13.60 -6.55
C PRO A 513 -21.90 -14.92 -7.35
N MET A 514 -21.15 -15.01 -8.43
CA MET A 514 -21.10 -16.19 -9.27
C MET A 514 -19.67 -16.39 -9.76
N TYR A 515 -18.98 -17.38 -9.23
CA TYR A 515 -17.56 -17.59 -9.47
C TYR A 515 -17.23 -17.73 -10.97
N SER A 516 -17.93 -18.61 -11.68
CA SER A 516 -17.67 -18.93 -13.09
C SER A 516 -18.26 -17.95 -14.09
N SER A 517 -19.02 -16.96 -13.65
CA SER A 517 -19.67 -15.98 -14.52
C SER A 517 -19.94 -14.67 -13.76
N PRO A 518 -18.89 -14.04 -13.24
CA PRO A 518 -19.02 -12.90 -12.34
C PRO A 518 -19.62 -11.67 -13.06
N ALA A 519 -20.14 -10.75 -12.27
CA ALA A 519 -20.60 -9.43 -12.71
C ALA A 519 -20.15 -8.37 -11.72
N SER A 520 -20.02 -7.12 -12.16
CA SER A 520 -19.83 -6.01 -11.23
C SER A 520 -21.16 -5.61 -10.58
N MET A 521 -21.08 -5.02 -9.39
CA MET A 521 -22.19 -4.30 -8.79
C MET A 521 -22.15 -2.85 -9.25
N GLY A 522 -23.21 -2.36 -9.91
CA GLY A 522 -23.26 -0.99 -10.42
C GLY A 522 -23.48 -0.92 -11.93
N THR A 523 -22.77 -0.04 -12.62
CA THR A 523 -22.95 0.20 -14.05
C THR A 523 -21.67 0.00 -14.85
N ARG A 524 -21.80 -0.22 -16.16
CA ARG A 524 -20.66 -0.27 -17.08
C ARG A 524 -19.88 1.06 -17.11
N CYS A 525 -20.59 2.21 -17.10
CA CYS A 525 -19.94 3.51 -17.04
C CYS A 525 -19.03 3.66 -15.81
N HIS A 526 -19.45 3.09 -14.67
CA HIS A 526 -18.62 3.03 -13.47
C HIS A 526 -17.32 2.26 -13.72
N GLN A 527 -17.41 1.09 -14.35
CA GLN A 527 -16.24 0.28 -14.71
C GLN A 527 -15.31 0.98 -15.70
N LEU A 528 -15.84 1.74 -16.64
CA LEU A 528 -15.05 2.55 -17.59
C LEU A 528 -14.34 3.72 -16.88
N ALA A 529 -15.02 4.38 -15.94
CA ALA A 529 -14.45 5.48 -15.15
C ALA A 529 -13.24 5.03 -14.32
N ALA A 530 -13.24 3.78 -13.84
CA ALA A 530 -12.15 3.21 -13.05
C ALA A 530 -10.79 3.28 -13.76
N TYR A 531 -10.76 3.12 -15.09
CA TYR A 531 -9.52 3.26 -15.89
C TYR A 531 -8.94 4.67 -15.91
N ILE A 532 -9.73 5.68 -15.56
CA ILE A 532 -9.29 7.08 -15.46
C ILE A 532 -8.91 7.42 -14.01
N VAL A 533 -9.70 6.92 -13.06
CA VAL A 533 -9.57 7.26 -11.63
C VAL A 533 -8.40 6.51 -10.97
N HIS A 534 -8.17 5.26 -11.37
CA HIS A 534 -7.14 4.44 -10.74
C HIS A 534 -5.76 4.69 -11.38
N ASP A 535 -4.78 4.98 -10.54
CA ASP A 535 -3.38 5.07 -10.94
C ASP A 535 -2.83 3.63 -11.10
N SER A 536 -2.72 3.16 -12.32
CA SER A 536 -2.33 1.78 -12.65
C SER A 536 -1.60 1.72 -13.99
N PRO A 537 -0.26 1.75 -14.00
CA PRO A 537 0.52 1.62 -15.25
C PRO A 537 0.48 0.23 -15.88
N PHE A 538 -0.08 -0.75 -15.19
CA PHE A 538 -0.31 -2.11 -15.70
C PHE A 538 -1.77 -2.50 -15.42
N THR A 539 -2.67 -2.15 -16.33
CA THR A 539 -4.12 -2.14 -16.08
C THR A 539 -4.81 -3.34 -16.70
N MET A 540 -5.46 -4.15 -15.86
CA MET A 540 -6.22 -5.33 -16.28
C MET A 540 -7.55 -4.98 -16.92
N LEU A 541 -7.94 -5.75 -17.96
CA LEU A 541 -9.28 -5.87 -18.48
C LEU A 541 -9.83 -7.22 -17.97
N CYS A 542 -10.73 -7.20 -16.99
CA CYS A 542 -11.11 -8.41 -16.27
C CYS A 542 -12.11 -9.31 -17.00
N ASP A 543 -12.92 -8.78 -17.93
CA ASP A 543 -13.98 -9.58 -18.57
C ASP A 543 -13.46 -10.42 -19.75
N ALA A 544 -14.26 -11.38 -20.18
CA ALA A 544 -13.90 -12.25 -21.29
C ALA A 544 -13.88 -11.48 -22.62
N PRO A 545 -12.94 -11.76 -23.53
CA PRO A 545 -12.91 -11.19 -24.87
C PRO A 545 -14.25 -11.24 -25.61
N THR A 546 -14.98 -12.33 -25.48
CA THR A 546 -16.30 -12.48 -26.13
C THR A 546 -17.39 -11.58 -25.54
N ASN A 547 -17.24 -11.09 -24.30
CA ASN A 547 -18.13 -10.09 -23.72
C ASN A 547 -17.73 -8.69 -24.19
N TYR A 548 -16.45 -8.39 -24.23
CA TYR A 548 -15.93 -7.12 -24.79
C TYR A 548 -16.33 -6.91 -26.26
N LEU A 549 -16.25 -7.96 -27.08
CA LEU A 549 -16.64 -7.87 -28.50
C LEU A 549 -18.13 -7.56 -28.73
N LYS A 550 -19.00 -7.76 -27.74
CA LYS A 550 -20.40 -7.32 -27.79
C LYS A 550 -20.56 -5.84 -27.45
N GLU A 551 -19.56 -5.27 -26.83
CA GLU A 551 -19.53 -3.91 -26.30
C GLU A 551 -18.27 -3.19 -26.82
N GLN A 552 -18.03 -3.29 -28.13
CA GLN A 552 -16.79 -2.81 -28.75
C GLN A 552 -16.50 -1.33 -28.45
N GLU A 553 -17.53 -0.47 -28.38
CA GLU A 553 -17.36 0.94 -28.03
C GLU A 553 -16.73 1.14 -26.65
N CYS A 554 -16.98 0.23 -25.69
CA CYS A 554 -16.35 0.28 -24.38
C CYS A 554 -14.88 -0.09 -24.46
N VAL A 555 -14.53 -1.09 -25.26
CA VAL A 555 -13.14 -1.50 -25.49
C VAL A 555 -12.37 -0.38 -26.21
N ASP A 556 -12.97 0.24 -27.21
CA ASP A 556 -12.38 1.37 -27.95
C ASP A 556 -12.08 2.53 -26.99
N PHE A 557 -13.02 2.81 -26.06
CA PHE A 557 -12.80 3.81 -25.00
C PHE A 557 -11.63 3.41 -24.10
N ILE A 558 -11.62 2.19 -23.53
CA ILE A 558 -10.55 1.71 -22.66
C ILE A 558 -9.20 1.78 -23.39
N SER A 559 -9.16 1.32 -24.64
CA SER A 559 -7.94 1.32 -25.46
C SER A 559 -7.41 2.72 -25.71
N SER A 560 -8.26 3.74 -25.78
CA SER A 560 -7.88 5.14 -25.99
C SER A 560 -7.28 5.81 -24.75
N ILE A 561 -7.50 5.26 -23.54
CA ILE A 561 -6.97 5.85 -22.30
C ILE A 561 -5.47 5.57 -22.20
N PRO A 562 -4.60 6.58 -21.99
CA PRO A 562 -3.19 6.35 -21.79
C PRO A 562 -2.92 5.66 -20.44
N VAL A 563 -1.93 4.79 -20.39
CA VAL A 563 -1.44 4.15 -19.14
C VAL A 563 -0.28 4.91 -18.51
N GLU A 564 0.29 5.86 -19.22
CA GLU A 564 1.29 6.80 -18.73
C GLU A 564 0.74 8.22 -18.79
N THR A 565 0.94 8.99 -17.74
CA THR A 565 0.52 10.39 -17.64
C THR A 565 1.70 11.27 -17.24
N ASP A 566 1.76 12.49 -17.74
CA ASP A 566 2.76 13.47 -17.29
C ASP A 566 2.40 14.06 -15.93
N SER A 567 1.10 14.23 -15.69
CA SER A 567 0.57 14.75 -14.42
C SER A 567 -0.92 14.45 -14.26
N THR A 568 -1.36 14.25 -13.00
CA THR A 568 -2.74 14.00 -12.63
C THR A 568 -3.26 15.12 -11.75
N PHE A 569 -4.43 15.68 -12.10
CA PHE A 569 -5.12 16.71 -11.33
C PHE A 569 -6.55 16.28 -11.02
N ILE A 570 -7.02 16.61 -9.81
CA ILE A 570 -8.39 16.34 -9.36
C ILE A 570 -9.04 17.68 -8.97
N TYR A 571 -10.23 17.96 -9.51
CA TYR A 571 -10.95 19.23 -9.36
C TYR A 571 -12.17 19.09 -8.46
#